data_a1aaed5b88bd5909d3556934205163dd
#
_entry.id   a1aaed5b88bd5909d3556934205163dd
#
_cell.length_a   1.000
_cell.length_b   1.000
_cell.length_c   1.000
_cell.angle_alpha   90.00
_cell.angle_beta   90.00
_cell.angle_gamma   90.00
#
_symmetry.space_group_name_H-M   'P 1'
#
loop_
_entity.id
_entity.type
_entity.pdbx_description
1 polymer ?
#
loop_
_entity_poly.entity_id
_entity_poly.type
_entity_poly.pdbx_seq_one_letter_code
_entity_poly.pdbx_strand_id
1 'polypeptide(L)'
;MKRRINRWEEYCETTYNSLRANVHNWGKPEFFRPLTRIYYMGVFDCGNPNHTRLISETAFSNKQVGRKTVHDHYLSPQFVGRMILDHPDQYLSDFGVFRDIFYKSCGTIIVTAEENIRLS
;
A
#
# COMPACT_ATOMS: atom_id res chain seq x y z
N MET A 1 21.63 3.37 21.39
CA MET A 1 20.28 2.86 21.08
C MET A 1 19.97 3.08 19.61
N LYS A 2 19.68 2.00 18.90
CA LYS A 2 19.31 2.15 17.49
C LYS A 2 17.92 2.75 17.38
N ARG A 3 17.86 3.93 16.81
CA ARG A 3 16.60 4.57 16.48
C ARG A 3 15.95 3.83 15.32
N ARG A 4 14.69 3.44 15.49
CA ARG A 4 13.92 2.86 14.40
C ARG A 4 13.64 3.96 13.39
N ILE A 5 14.26 3.86 12.22
CA ILE A 5 14.03 4.82 11.15
C ILE A 5 12.74 4.44 10.44
N ASN A 6 11.82 5.38 10.36
CA ASN A 6 10.65 5.21 9.53
C ASN A 6 11.09 5.38 8.07
N ARG A 7 11.08 4.30 7.30
CA ARG A 7 11.59 4.28 5.95
C ARG A 7 10.53 4.41 4.87
N TRP A 8 9.30 4.68 5.25
CA TRP A 8 8.24 4.75 4.25
C TRP A 8 8.46 5.89 3.24
N GLU A 9 9.02 7.01 3.68
CA GLU A 9 9.31 8.13 2.78
C GLU A 9 10.38 7.77 1.76
N GLU A 10 11.41 7.03 2.17
CA GLU A 10 12.43 6.54 1.26
C GLU A 10 11.84 5.59 0.23
N TYR A 11 10.99 4.66 0.67
CA TYR A 11 10.33 3.73 -0.23
C TYR A 11 9.37 4.44 -1.17
N CYS A 12 8.66 5.44 -0.68
CA CYS A 12 7.77 6.26 -1.49
C CYS A 12 8.53 6.97 -2.61
N GLU A 13 9.61 7.64 -2.26
CA GLU A 13 10.45 8.35 -3.23
C GLU A 13 11.09 7.41 -4.24
N THR A 14 11.65 6.30 -3.77
CA THR A 14 12.27 5.28 -4.64
C THR A 14 11.24 4.68 -5.60
N THR A 15 10.06 4.36 -5.10
CA THR A 15 8.97 3.80 -5.91
C THR A 15 8.52 4.81 -6.97
N TYR A 16 8.34 6.06 -6.58
CA TYR A 16 7.97 7.13 -7.50
C TYR A 16 9.01 7.30 -8.62
N ASN A 17 10.28 7.38 -8.24
CA ASN A 17 11.37 7.55 -9.19
C ASN A 17 11.47 6.36 -10.15
N SER A 18 11.28 5.13 -9.65
CA SER A 18 11.29 3.92 -10.48
C SER A 18 10.17 3.94 -11.51
N LEU A 19 8.97 4.34 -11.09
CA LEU A 19 7.83 4.44 -12.02
C LEU A 19 8.03 5.55 -13.05
N ARG A 20 8.58 6.69 -12.63
CA ARG A 20 8.89 7.81 -13.54
C ARG A 20 9.98 7.44 -14.54
N ALA A 21 10.98 6.68 -14.11
CA ALA A 21 12.05 6.22 -15.00
C ALA A 21 11.50 5.32 -16.12
N ASN A 22 10.32 4.74 -15.92
CA ASN A 22 9.64 3.88 -16.89
C ASN A 22 8.54 4.61 -17.67
N VAL A 23 8.58 5.93 -17.74
CA VAL A 23 7.53 6.74 -18.40
C VAL A 23 7.27 6.28 -19.84
N HIS A 24 8.31 5.86 -20.54
CA HIS A 24 8.21 5.37 -21.92
C HIS A 24 7.44 4.04 -22.03
N ASN A 25 7.22 3.35 -20.93
CA ASN A 25 6.48 2.09 -20.89
C ASN A 25 5.05 2.26 -20.36
N TRP A 26 4.68 3.47 -19.94
CA TRP A 26 3.31 3.72 -19.49
C TRP A 26 2.34 3.50 -20.66
N GLY A 27 1.22 2.84 -20.38
CA GLY A 27 0.22 2.55 -21.40
C GLY A 27 0.52 1.34 -22.26
N LYS A 28 1.67 0.69 -22.08
CA LYS A 28 1.99 -0.55 -22.82
C LYS A 28 1.48 -1.75 -22.03
N PRO A 29 0.57 -2.57 -22.61
CA PRO A 29 -0.03 -3.69 -21.87
C PRO A 29 0.98 -4.67 -21.26
N GLU A 30 2.08 -4.93 -21.95
CA GLU A 30 3.12 -5.86 -21.48
C GLU A 30 3.88 -5.35 -20.25
N PHE A 31 3.84 -4.03 -19.98
CA PHE A 31 4.50 -3.43 -18.83
C PHE A 31 3.54 -3.09 -17.70
N PHE A 32 2.24 -3.26 -17.90
CA PHE A 32 1.24 -2.93 -16.87
C PHE A 32 1.47 -3.71 -15.58
N ARG A 33 1.64 -5.01 -15.70
CA ARG A 33 1.86 -5.88 -14.54
C ARG A 33 3.19 -5.62 -13.83
N PRO A 34 4.33 -5.55 -14.53
CA PRO A 34 5.60 -5.22 -13.87
C PRO A 34 5.59 -3.87 -13.17
N LEU A 35 5.02 -2.84 -13.79
CA LEU A 35 4.96 -1.50 -13.18
C LEU A 35 4.03 -1.46 -11.98
N THR A 36 2.88 -2.11 -12.05
CA THR A 36 1.96 -2.25 -10.92
C THR A 36 2.68 -2.93 -9.74
N ARG A 37 3.48 -3.94 -10.03
CA ARG A 37 4.25 -4.65 -9.01
C ARG A 37 5.27 -3.75 -8.31
N ILE A 38 5.94 -2.86 -9.04
CA ILE A 38 6.84 -1.88 -8.42
C ILE A 38 6.11 -1.10 -7.34
N TYR A 39 4.89 -0.67 -7.62
CA TYR A 39 4.11 0.09 -6.66
C TYR A 39 3.76 -0.73 -5.41
N TYR A 40 3.07 -1.86 -5.58
CA TYR A 40 2.58 -2.56 -4.40
C TYR A 40 3.70 -3.22 -3.59
N MET A 41 4.80 -3.61 -4.21
CA MET A 41 5.95 -4.10 -3.46
C MET A 41 6.55 -3.01 -2.60
N GLY A 42 6.62 -1.78 -3.09
CA GLY A 42 7.07 -0.64 -2.30
C GLY A 42 6.20 -0.42 -1.07
N VAL A 43 4.87 -0.52 -1.24
CA VAL A 43 3.93 -0.39 -0.12
C VAL A 43 4.13 -1.52 0.90
N PHE A 44 4.24 -2.76 0.45
CA PHE A 44 4.41 -3.89 1.37
C PHE A 44 5.75 -3.85 2.11
N ASP A 45 6.80 -3.37 1.46
CA ASP A 45 8.16 -3.39 2.02
C ASP A 45 8.44 -2.21 2.97
N CYS A 46 7.68 -1.13 2.87
CA CYS A 46 7.98 0.10 3.62
C CYS A 46 7.59 0.04 5.10
N GLY A 47 6.91 -1.00 5.53
CA GLY A 47 6.35 -1.09 6.87
C GLY A 47 4.94 -0.49 6.92
N ASN A 48 4.41 -0.27 8.11
CA ASN A 48 3.05 0.22 8.30
C ASN A 48 3.04 1.60 8.99
N PRO A 49 3.52 2.66 8.30
CA PRO A 49 3.61 3.99 8.92
C PRO A 49 2.24 4.59 9.23
N ASN A 50 1.21 4.18 8.50
CA ASN A 50 -0.14 4.66 8.67
C ASN A 50 -1.02 3.58 9.29
N HIS A 51 -0.54 2.98 10.40
CA HIS A 51 -1.35 2.00 11.11
C HIS A 51 -2.50 2.72 11.79
N THR A 52 -3.71 2.53 11.29
CA THR A 52 -4.91 3.03 11.96
C THR A 52 -5.19 2.13 13.16
N ARG A 53 -5.73 2.62 14.22
CA ARG A 53 -6.12 1.78 15.35
C ARG A 53 -7.52 1.20 15.17
N LEU A 54 -8.05 1.30 13.96
CA LEU A 54 -9.38 0.78 13.64
C LEU A 54 -9.34 -0.75 13.70
N ILE A 55 -10.43 -1.29 14.21
CA ILE A 55 -10.59 -2.74 14.35
C ILE A 55 -12.01 -3.08 13.89
N SER A 56 -12.14 -4.17 13.14
CA SER A 56 -13.48 -4.63 12.76
C SER A 56 -14.24 -5.11 14.00
N GLU A 57 -15.56 -5.04 13.94
CA GLU A 57 -16.43 -5.48 15.03
C GLU A 57 -16.16 -6.94 15.42
N THR A 58 -16.03 -7.81 14.42
CA THR A 58 -15.75 -9.22 14.64
C THR A 58 -14.37 -9.43 15.26
N ALA A 59 -13.35 -8.71 14.78
CA ALA A 59 -12.00 -8.80 15.36
C ALA A 59 -11.97 -8.30 16.79
N PHE A 60 -12.73 -7.25 17.12
CA PHE A 60 -12.84 -6.74 18.48
C PHE A 60 -13.40 -7.83 19.40
N SER A 61 -14.48 -8.49 19.01
CA SER A 61 -15.07 -9.58 19.77
C SER A 61 -14.10 -10.76 19.93
N ASN A 62 -13.38 -11.12 18.87
CA ASN A 62 -12.39 -12.19 18.93
C ASN A 62 -11.23 -11.85 19.88
N LYS A 63 -10.79 -10.61 19.88
CA LYS A 63 -9.70 -10.15 20.76
C LYS A 63 -10.11 -10.25 22.22
N GLN A 64 -11.36 -9.96 22.54
CA GLN A 64 -11.87 -10.06 23.91
C GLN A 64 -11.87 -11.50 24.42
N VAL A 65 -12.05 -12.47 23.55
CA VAL A 65 -12.04 -13.90 23.91
C VAL A 65 -10.70 -14.58 23.60
N GLY A 66 -9.66 -13.83 23.31
CA GLY A 66 -8.31 -14.35 23.11
C GLY A 66 -8.05 -14.98 21.74
N ARG A 67 -8.94 -14.81 20.76
CA ARG A 67 -8.73 -15.28 19.40
C ARG A 67 -7.78 -14.36 18.64
N LYS A 68 -7.03 -14.93 17.69
CA LYS A 68 -6.09 -14.19 16.87
C LYS A 68 -6.79 -13.19 15.95
N THR A 69 -6.18 -12.01 15.83
CA THR A 69 -6.54 -11.01 14.83
C THR A 69 -5.29 -10.70 13.99
N VAL A 70 -5.48 -10.12 12.80
CA VAL A 70 -4.40 -9.75 11.91
C VAL A 70 -4.54 -8.30 11.48
N HIS A 71 -3.41 -7.68 11.11
CA HIS A 71 -3.41 -6.37 10.49
C HIS A 71 -3.51 -6.53 8.98
N ASP A 72 -4.37 -5.77 8.34
CA ASP A 72 -4.54 -5.82 6.89
C ASP A 72 -4.69 -4.41 6.34
N HIS A 73 -4.27 -4.22 5.09
CA HIS A 73 -4.45 -2.96 4.40
C HIS A 73 -5.93 -2.77 4.07
N TYR A 74 -6.49 -1.61 4.44
CA TYR A 74 -7.88 -1.30 4.10
C TYR A 74 -8.05 -0.88 2.63
N LEU A 75 -6.95 -0.45 1.98
CA LEU A 75 -6.89 -0.25 0.53
C LEU A 75 -5.93 -1.30 -0.04
N SER A 76 -6.39 -2.10 -1.00
CA SER A 76 -5.53 -3.08 -1.63
C SER A 76 -4.40 -2.37 -2.39
N PRO A 77 -3.12 -2.57 -2.01
CA PRO A 77 -2.01 -1.95 -2.75
C PRO A 77 -1.96 -2.35 -4.22
N GLN A 78 -2.36 -3.59 -4.54
CA GLN A 78 -2.43 -4.05 -5.92
C GLN A 78 -3.48 -3.27 -6.71
N PHE A 79 -4.64 -3.04 -6.13
CA PHE A 79 -5.71 -2.27 -6.76
C PHE A 79 -5.27 -0.82 -6.99
N VAL A 80 -4.67 -0.20 -5.97
CA VAL A 80 -4.19 1.18 -6.09
C VAL A 80 -3.10 1.28 -7.16
N GLY A 81 -2.20 0.29 -7.22
CA GLY A 81 -1.17 0.25 -8.25
C GLY A 81 -1.76 0.23 -9.66
N ARG A 82 -2.79 -0.58 -9.87
CA ARG A 82 -3.50 -0.63 -11.18
C ARG A 82 -4.14 0.70 -11.50
N MET A 83 -4.79 1.34 -10.52
CA MET A 83 -5.40 2.64 -10.69
C MET A 83 -4.37 3.69 -11.11
N ILE A 84 -3.21 3.71 -10.47
CA ILE A 84 -2.12 4.64 -10.79
C ILE A 84 -1.65 4.43 -12.22
N LEU A 85 -1.44 3.18 -12.63
CA LEU A 85 -0.94 2.88 -13.97
C LEU A 85 -2.01 3.03 -15.06
N ASP A 86 -3.30 3.00 -14.70
CA ASP A 86 -4.38 3.36 -15.61
C ASP A 86 -4.48 4.87 -15.83
N HIS A 87 -4.02 5.66 -14.85
CA HIS A 87 -4.06 7.12 -14.90
C HIS A 87 -2.72 7.72 -14.48
N PRO A 88 -1.62 7.38 -15.21
CA PRO A 88 -0.28 7.79 -14.77
C PRO A 88 -0.08 9.29 -14.78
N ASP A 89 -0.72 10.02 -15.71
CA ASP A 89 -0.61 11.48 -15.75
C ASP A 89 -1.21 12.14 -14.50
N GLN A 90 -2.22 11.52 -13.91
CA GLN A 90 -2.87 12.03 -12.71
C GLN A 90 -2.03 11.78 -11.46
N TYR A 91 -1.40 10.61 -11.35
CA TYR A 91 -0.76 10.17 -10.10
C TYR A 91 0.76 10.25 -10.12
N LEU A 92 1.38 10.31 -11.29
CA LEU A 92 2.83 10.25 -11.43
C LEU A 92 3.46 11.55 -11.96
N SER A 93 2.66 12.58 -12.23
CA SER A 93 3.18 13.88 -12.66
C SER A 93 3.49 14.82 -11.49
N ASP A 94 2.95 14.53 -10.30
CA ASP A 94 3.15 15.33 -9.10
C ASP A 94 3.49 14.40 -7.94
N PHE A 95 4.67 14.59 -7.35
CA PHE A 95 5.12 13.76 -6.23
C PHE A 95 4.19 13.88 -5.02
N GLY A 96 3.64 15.07 -4.76
CA GLY A 96 2.72 15.26 -3.64
C GLY A 96 1.46 14.41 -3.75
N VAL A 97 0.91 14.30 -4.96
CA VAL A 97 -0.25 13.45 -5.23
C VAL A 97 0.11 11.97 -5.01
N PHE A 98 1.26 11.55 -5.56
CA PHE A 98 1.73 10.17 -5.39
C PHE A 98 2.01 9.84 -3.92
N ARG A 99 2.69 10.75 -3.21
CA ARG A 99 3.02 10.58 -1.80
C ARG A 99 1.77 10.39 -0.96
N ASP A 100 0.73 11.16 -1.22
CA ASP A 100 -0.53 11.08 -0.50
C ASP A 100 -1.21 9.72 -0.69
N ILE A 101 -1.31 9.25 -1.94
CA ILE A 101 -1.94 7.94 -2.21
C ILE A 101 -1.08 6.79 -1.71
N PHE A 102 0.25 6.90 -1.77
CA PHE A 102 1.16 5.89 -1.23
C PHE A 102 0.99 5.77 0.28
N TYR A 103 0.94 6.88 1.01
CA TYR A 103 0.73 6.88 2.45
C TYR A 103 -0.60 6.24 2.82
N LYS A 104 -1.66 6.57 2.09
CA LYS A 104 -2.99 5.95 2.30
C LYS A 104 -2.97 4.45 2.03
N SER A 105 -2.20 4.01 1.05
CA SER A 105 -2.05 2.58 0.75
C SER A 105 -1.32 1.81 1.85
N CYS A 106 -0.57 2.51 2.69
CA CYS A 106 0.12 1.89 3.84
C CYS A 106 -0.81 1.73 5.05
N GLY A 107 -2.05 2.21 4.98
CA GLY A 107 -3.00 2.12 6.08
C GLY A 107 -3.45 0.69 6.34
N THR A 108 -3.47 0.28 7.61
CA THR A 108 -3.93 -1.04 8.02
C THR A 108 -5.01 -0.93 9.07
N ILE A 109 -5.85 -1.96 9.13
CA ILE A 109 -6.85 -2.14 10.17
C ILE A 109 -6.68 -3.52 10.79
N ILE A 110 -7.21 -3.71 11.97
CA ILE A 110 -7.19 -5.02 12.65
C ILE A 110 -8.45 -5.78 12.23
N VAL A 111 -8.25 -6.96 11.67
CA VAL A 111 -9.35 -7.81 11.19
C VAL A 111 -9.14 -9.24 11.64
N THR A 112 -10.15 -10.09 11.48
CA THR A 112 -10.00 -11.52 11.67
C THR A 112 -9.27 -12.14 10.48
N ALA A 113 -8.72 -13.34 10.64
CA ALA A 113 -8.09 -14.07 9.55
C ALA A 113 -9.07 -14.32 8.40
N GLU A 114 -10.34 -14.59 8.72
CA GLU A 114 -11.40 -14.81 7.72
C GLU A 114 -11.69 -13.52 6.94
N GLU A 115 -11.81 -12.38 7.64
CA GLU A 115 -12.01 -11.10 7.00
C GLU A 115 -10.84 -10.73 6.10
N ASN A 116 -9.61 -11.04 6.52
CA ASN A 116 -8.41 -10.79 5.73
C ASN A 116 -8.47 -11.51 4.38
N ILE A 117 -8.91 -12.76 4.39
CA ILE A 117 -9.07 -13.54 3.15
C ILE A 117 -10.09 -12.89 2.22
N ARG A 118 -11.18 -12.34 2.76
CA ARG A 118 -12.20 -11.65 1.97
C ARG A 118 -11.72 -10.33 1.38
N LEU A 119 -10.82 -9.63 2.08
CA LEU A 119 -10.31 -8.33 1.65
C LEU A 119 -9.16 -8.42 0.65
N SER A 120 -8.51 -9.56 0.58
CA SER A 120 -7.36 -9.75 -0.30
C SER A 120 -7.69 -10.08 -1.76
#